data_e022823311fcd4c011741bc02dd959f3
#
_entry.id   e022823311fcd4c011741bc02dd959f3
#
_cell.length_a   1.000
_cell.length_b   1.000
_cell.length_c   1.000
_cell.angle_alpha   90.00
_cell.angle_beta   90.00
_cell.angle_gamma   90.00
#
_symmetry.space_group_name_H-M   'P 1'
#
loop_
_entity.id
_entity.type
_entity.pdbx_description
1 polymer ?
#
loop_
_entity_poly.entity_id
_entity_poly.type
_entity_poly.pdbx_seq_one_letter_code
_entity_poly.pdbx_strand_id
1 'polypeptide(L)'
;MTVLRTDRKHASNCMTEENGVEKVKKRKNFFRSLRFRILIILIILGIVPGVIVTYTMLHNYQNRAVAMLTETVGDQCDILCNLIIRENYLNDTDSEIVNSKLELFSNVYNGRILLADRDFKIVSDTFHTEEGKTLLSSLAVACLKGEETSNYDARSKVLELAVPVQSPDVQQLQGVMLVSVSAVDIAETLAEMEQRGVMLIGSIVVLSVFLAWLLSTILVKPLARVTKAIEDLTDGMLDEEISVPDYTETELITDAFNKMVNRMKILDESRQEFVSNVSHELKTPLTSMKVLADSLVGQQGVPEELYQEFMSDITAEIDRENKIITDLLSLVKMDKKAADVNITHMDINQLLEDILKRLRPIADRRNIDLILDCFRPVDADVDEVKFTLAISNLVENGIKYNVDDGWVRVSLDADHKYFYITVADSGMGIPEDSIERIFERFYRVDKSHSKEIGGTGLGLAITKSSIAMHHGTIKVLSKEGEGTTFSVRIPLSYIPS
;
A
#
# COMPACT_ATOMS: atom_id res chain seq x y z
N MET A 1 36.99 44.69 16.54
CA MET A 1 36.51 44.55 15.13
C MET A 1 36.76 43.18 14.51
N THR A 2 37.25 42.19 15.24
CA THR A 2 37.65 40.87 14.71
C THR A 2 36.63 39.75 15.04
N VAL A 3 35.72 39.97 16.00
CA VAL A 3 34.73 38.95 16.43
C VAL A 3 33.47 38.90 15.52
N LEU A 4 33.14 40.00 14.83
CA LEU A 4 31.95 40.08 13.94
C LEU A 4 32.15 39.45 12.54
N ARG A 5 33.37 38.98 12.20
CA ARG A 5 33.68 38.37 10.90
C ARG A 5 33.57 36.85 10.90
N THR A 6 33.65 36.21 12.05
CA THR A 6 33.53 34.73 12.20
C THR A 6 32.09 34.26 12.16
N ASP A 7 31.15 35.01 12.73
CA ASP A 7 29.73 34.63 12.74
C ASP A 7 29.07 34.71 11.36
N ARG A 8 29.49 35.62 10.48
CA ARG A 8 28.98 35.69 9.10
C ARG A 8 29.44 34.53 8.20
N LYS A 9 30.63 33.97 8.46
CA LYS A 9 31.11 32.79 7.70
C LYS A 9 30.42 31.49 8.14
N HIS A 10 30.08 31.34 9.42
CA HIS A 10 29.32 30.17 9.90
C HIS A 10 27.87 30.20 9.43
N ALA A 11 27.21 31.35 9.44
CA ALA A 11 25.85 31.49 8.93
C ALA A 11 25.75 31.26 7.40
N SER A 12 26.78 31.70 6.63
CA SER A 12 26.84 31.45 5.18
C SER A 12 27.10 29.99 4.84
N ASN A 13 27.90 29.25 5.63
CA ASN A 13 28.14 27.82 5.41
C ASN A 13 26.94 26.98 5.83
N CYS A 14 26.21 27.32 6.89
CA CYS A 14 24.97 26.62 7.25
C CYS A 14 23.89 26.76 6.18
N MET A 15 23.69 27.98 5.62
CA MET A 15 22.73 28.21 4.53
C MET A 15 23.11 27.51 3.23
N THR A 16 24.40 27.28 2.93
CA THR A 16 24.83 26.52 1.75
C THR A 16 24.72 25.03 1.94
N GLU A 17 24.90 24.48 3.15
CA GLU A 17 24.66 23.08 3.46
C GLU A 17 23.18 22.74 3.48
N GLU A 18 22.31 23.57 4.08
CA GLU A 18 20.86 23.39 4.05
C GLU A 18 20.31 23.41 2.61
N ASN A 19 20.74 24.36 1.77
CA ASN A 19 20.36 24.41 0.36
C ASN A 19 20.90 23.21 -0.43
N GLY A 20 22.06 22.66 -0.07
CA GLY A 20 22.64 21.45 -0.66
C GLY A 20 21.84 20.20 -0.29
N VAL A 21 21.49 20.06 0.98
CA VAL A 21 20.69 18.93 1.49
C VAL A 21 19.26 18.96 0.94
N GLU A 22 18.66 20.16 0.84
CA GLU A 22 17.32 20.33 0.26
C GLU A 22 17.29 20.05 -1.25
N LYS A 23 18.33 20.45 -2.01
CA LYS A 23 18.49 20.11 -3.43
C LYS A 23 18.70 18.62 -3.65
N VAL A 24 19.48 17.93 -2.80
CA VAL A 24 19.68 16.46 -2.88
C VAL A 24 18.41 15.71 -2.49
N LYS A 25 17.65 16.22 -1.51
CA LYS A 25 16.36 15.64 -1.11
C LYS A 25 15.30 15.83 -2.22
N LYS A 26 15.24 16.99 -2.87
CA LYS A 26 14.39 17.26 -4.04
C LYS A 26 14.77 16.36 -5.24
N ARG A 27 16.07 16.12 -5.47
CA ARG A 27 16.55 15.26 -6.57
C ARG A 27 16.22 13.78 -6.33
N LYS A 28 16.35 13.28 -5.10
CA LYS A 28 15.92 11.92 -4.72
C LYS A 28 14.41 11.70 -4.87
N ASN A 29 13.62 12.73 -4.58
CA ASN A 29 12.17 12.67 -4.72
C ASN A 29 11.72 12.68 -6.18
N PHE A 30 12.47 13.31 -7.09
CA PHE A 30 12.15 13.34 -8.51
C PHE A 30 12.15 11.93 -9.14
N PHE A 31 13.18 11.11 -8.88
CA PHE A 31 13.27 9.72 -9.37
C PHE A 31 12.23 8.77 -8.75
N ARG A 32 11.69 9.13 -7.58
CA ARG A 32 10.60 8.38 -6.92
C ARG A 32 9.21 8.83 -7.37
N SER A 33 9.12 9.94 -8.08
CA SER A 33 7.86 10.48 -8.56
C SER A 33 7.17 9.52 -9.53
N LEU A 34 5.87 9.31 -9.32
CA LEU A 34 5.04 8.51 -10.23
C LEU A 34 5.09 9.06 -11.66
N ARG A 35 5.16 10.39 -11.80
CA ARG A 35 5.32 11.09 -13.09
C ARG A 35 6.55 10.62 -13.84
N PHE A 36 7.68 10.53 -13.15
CA PHE A 36 8.94 10.10 -13.76
C PHE A 36 8.93 8.62 -14.14
N ARG A 37 8.29 7.77 -13.34
CA ARG A 37 8.14 6.34 -13.66
C ARG A 37 7.26 6.12 -14.89
N ILE A 38 6.14 6.84 -15.02
CA ILE A 38 5.28 6.78 -16.20
C ILE A 38 6.06 7.21 -17.44
N LEU A 39 6.84 8.30 -17.34
CA LEU A 39 7.67 8.78 -18.44
C LEU A 39 8.66 7.70 -18.92
N ILE A 40 9.42 7.10 -18.01
CA ILE A 40 10.39 6.06 -18.35
C ILE A 40 9.73 4.85 -19.02
N ILE A 41 8.63 4.37 -18.45
CA ILE A 41 7.91 3.20 -18.98
C ILE A 41 7.44 3.47 -20.41
N LEU A 42 6.87 4.63 -20.68
CA LEU A 42 6.38 4.99 -22.02
C LEU A 42 7.52 5.16 -23.02
N ILE A 43 8.65 5.74 -22.61
CA ILE A 43 9.84 5.87 -23.46
C ILE A 43 10.40 4.48 -23.80
N ILE A 44 10.55 3.60 -22.84
CA ILE A 44 11.04 2.24 -23.07
C ILE A 44 10.07 1.48 -23.98
N LEU A 45 8.77 1.57 -23.74
CA LEU A 45 7.73 0.91 -24.52
C LEU A 45 7.71 1.38 -25.98
N GLY A 46 8.06 2.63 -26.24
CA GLY A 46 8.15 3.19 -27.59
C GLY A 46 9.48 2.86 -28.30
N ILE A 47 10.61 3.06 -27.62
CA ILE A 47 11.95 2.92 -28.25
C ILE A 47 12.28 1.45 -28.54
N VAL A 48 12.07 0.54 -27.58
CA VAL A 48 12.53 -0.84 -27.73
C VAL A 48 11.91 -1.55 -28.93
N PRO A 49 10.58 -1.54 -29.13
CA PRO A 49 9.99 -2.12 -30.34
C PRO A 49 10.43 -1.41 -31.62
N GLY A 50 10.55 -0.08 -31.58
CA GLY A 50 11.01 0.70 -32.74
C GLY A 50 12.43 0.30 -33.21
N VAL A 51 13.35 0.15 -32.29
CA VAL A 51 14.73 -0.29 -32.58
C VAL A 51 14.73 -1.73 -33.10
N ILE A 52 13.99 -2.65 -32.50
CA ILE A 52 13.92 -4.05 -32.92
C ILE A 52 13.35 -4.16 -34.33
N VAL A 53 12.26 -3.45 -34.63
CA VAL A 53 11.64 -3.49 -35.96
C VAL A 53 12.57 -2.90 -37.00
N THR A 54 13.18 -1.74 -36.74
CA THR A 54 14.12 -1.11 -37.67
C THR A 54 15.34 -2.03 -37.96
N TYR A 55 15.95 -2.59 -36.91
CA TYR A 55 17.06 -3.50 -37.06
C TYR A 55 16.69 -4.75 -37.89
N THR A 56 15.57 -5.38 -37.57
CA THR A 56 15.08 -6.59 -38.26
C THR A 56 14.75 -6.28 -39.72
N MET A 57 14.14 -5.12 -39.97
CA MET A 57 13.84 -4.69 -41.35
C MET A 57 15.09 -4.47 -42.20
N LEU A 58 16.06 -3.74 -41.67
CA LEU A 58 17.33 -3.49 -42.36
C LEU A 58 18.09 -4.80 -42.64
N HIS A 59 18.20 -5.67 -41.63
CA HIS A 59 18.90 -6.95 -41.78
C HIS A 59 18.22 -7.88 -42.80
N ASN A 60 16.90 -8.00 -42.75
CA ASN A 60 16.13 -8.79 -43.69
C ASN A 60 16.21 -8.25 -45.12
N TYR A 61 16.17 -6.92 -45.29
CA TYR A 61 16.32 -6.30 -46.59
C TYR A 61 17.67 -6.55 -47.16
N GLN A 62 18.77 -6.33 -46.39
CA GLN A 62 20.15 -6.60 -46.83
C GLN A 62 20.31 -8.04 -47.29
N ASN A 63 19.90 -9.01 -46.48
CA ASN A 63 20.05 -10.43 -46.82
C ASN A 63 19.28 -10.80 -48.10
N ARG A 64 18.04 -10.30 -48.25
CA ARG A 64 17.25 -10.57 -49.45
C ARG A 64 17.79 -9.90 -50.70
N ALA A 65 18.20 -8.64 -50.57
CA ALA A 65 18.73 -7.90 -51.70
C ALA A 65 20.05 -8.49 -52.20
N VAL A 66 20.96 -8.87 -51.31
CA VAL A 66 22.21 -9.56 -51.64
C VAL A 66 21.94 -10.92 -52.26
N ALA A 67 21.03 -11.72 -51.69
CA ALA A 67 20.66 -13.03 -52.24
C ALA A 67 20.10 -12.91 -53.67
N MET A 68 19.20 -11.96 -53.89
CA MET A 68 18.57 -11.71 -55.17
C MET A 68 19.61 -11.25 -56.24
N LEU A 69 20.55 -10.37 -55.82
CA LEU A 69 21.63 -9.94 -56.71
C LEU A 69 22.55 -11.10 -57.04
N THR A 70 22.90 -11.95 -56.06
CA THR A 70 23.73 -13.14 -56.25
C THR A 70 23.10 -14.13 -57.22
N GLU A 71 21.81 -14.39 -57.08
CA GLU A 71 21.06 -15.28 -57.97
C GLU A 71 21.02 -14.71 -59.38
N THR A 72 20.65 -13.43 -59.53
CA THR A 72 20.53 -12.77 -60.82
C THR A 72 21.88 -12.73 -61.57
N VAL A 73 22.96 -12.41 -60.86
CA VAL A 73 24.31 -12.38 -61.41
C VAL A 73 24.80 -13.80 -61.72
N GLY A 74 24.49 -14.76 -60.84
CA GLY A 74 24.84 -16.17 -61.04
C GLY A 74 24.24 -16.74 -62.33
N ASP A 75 22.93 -16.53 -62.55
CA ASP A 75 22.24 -16.98 -63.77
C ASP A 75 22.85 -16.39 -65.04
N GLN A 76 23.26 -15.11 -65.00
CA GLN A 76 23.94 -14.49 -66.14
C GLN A 76 25.35 -15.01 -66.33
N CYS A 77 26.07 -15.34 -65.24
CA CYS A 77 27.37 -15.95 -65.29
C CYS A 77 27.32 -17.36 -65.91
N ASP A 78 26.28 -18.14 -65.56
CA ASP A 78 26.06 -19.46 -66.13
C ASP A 78 25.90 -19.41 -67.70
N ILE A 79 25.06 -18.41 -68.12
CA ILE A 79 24.89 -18.16 -69.58
C ILE A 79 26.21 -17.80 -70.24
N LEU A 80 27.00 -16.92 -69.60
CA LEU A 80 28.35 -16.55 -70.12
C LEU A 80 29.30 -17.72 -70.11
N CYS A 81 29.36 -18.55 -69.10
CA CYS A 81 30.19 -19.74 -69.01
C CYS A 81 29.89 -20.72 -70.14
N ASN A 82 28.60 -20.95 -70.43
CA ASN A 82 28.18 -21.80 -71.53
C ASN A 82 28.65 -21.23 -72.92
N LEU A 83 28.61 -19.90 -73.09
CA LEU A 83 29.10 -19.25 -74.30
C LEU A 83 30.61 -19.35 -74.43
N ILE A 84 31.35 -19.11 -73.29
CA ILE A 84 32.83 -19.22 -73.25
C ILE A 84 33.30 -20.63 -73.64
N ILE A 85 32.60 -21.67 -73.16
CA ILE A 85 32.89 -23.05 -73.49
C ILE A 85 32.61 -23.34 -74.97
N ARG A 86 31.44 -22.94 -75.47
CA ARG A 86 31.06 -23.19 -76.87
C ARG A 86 31.96 -22.55 -77.85
N GLU A 87 32.47 -21.34 -77.59
CA GLU A 87 33.40 -20.61 -78.48
C GLU A 87 34.90 -20.97 -78.22
N ASN A 88 35.19 -21.93 -77.26
CA ASN A 88 36.55 -22.34 -76.84
C ASN A 88 37.42 -21.13 -76.43
N TYR A 89 36.83 -20.09 -75.84
CA TYR A 89 37.41 -18.78 -75.54
C TYR A 89 38.63 -18.83 -74.60
N LEU A 90 38.70 -19.80 -73.71
CA LEU A 90 39.85 -19.96 -72.83
C LEU A 90 41.20 -20.29 -73.58
N ASN A 91 41.13 -20.87 -74.78
CA ASN A 91 42.25 -21.19 -75.62
C ASN A 91 42.50 -20.17 -76.77
N ASP A 92 41.46 -19.47 -77.21
CA ASP A 92 41.45 -18.44 -78.25
C ASP A 92 40.59 -17.27 -77.84
N THR A 93 41.20 -16.16 -77.41
CA THR A 93 40.52 -14.98 -76.88
C THR A 93 39.99 -14.00 -77.94
N ASP A 94 40.10 -14.34 -79.20
CA ASP A 94 39.74 -13.45 -80.33
C ASP A 94 38.23 -13.48 -80.66
N SER A 95 37.40 -14.19 -79.87
CA SER A 95 35.95 -14.21 -80.12
C SER A 95 35.30 -12.85 -79.84
N GLU A 96 34.94 -12.12 -80.89
CA GLU A 96 34.22 -10.81 -80.77
C GLU A 96 32.92 -10.94 -80.08
N ILE A 97 32.20 -12.07 -80.21
CA ILE A 97 30.91 -12.35 -79.55
C ILE A 97 31.03 -12.42 -78.02
N VAL A 98 32.09 -13.16 -77.53
CA VAL A 98 32.36 -13.31 -76.09
C VAL A 98 32.77 -11.97 -75.50
N ASN A 99 33.72 -11.29 -76.14
CA ASN A 99 34.23 -9.99 -75.71
C ASN A 99 33.10 -8.96 -75.57
N SER A 100 32.23 -8.84 -76.61
CA SER A 100 31.08 -7.93 -76.54
C SER A 100 30.14 -8.28 -75.42
N LYS A 101 29.91 -9.57 -75.10
CA LYS A 101 29.02 -9.99 -73.98
C LYS A 101 29.66 -9.76 -72.63
N LEU A 102 30.95 -9.98 -72.48
CA LEU A 102 31.72 -9.69 -71.22
C LEU A 102 31.69 -8.17 -70.94
N GLU A 103 31.88 -7.35 -71.95
CA GLU A 103 31.86 -5.92 -71.84
C GLU A 103 30.46 -5.40 -71.53
N LEU A 104 29.41 -5.94 -72.21
CA LEU A 104 28.04 -5.63 -71.90
C LEU A 104 27.63 -5.93 -70.42
N PHE A 105 28.04 -7.12 -69.94
CA PHE A 105 27.79 -7.50 -68.56
C PHE A 105 28.53 -6.55 -67.60
N SER A 106 29.82 -6.27 -67.85
CA SER A 106 30.60 -5.33 -67.05
C SER A 106 29.94 -3.96 -66.97
N ASN A 107 29.38 -3.44 -68.08
CA ASN A 107 28.70 -2.18 -68.10
C ASN A 107 27.31 -2.20 -67.40
N VAL A 108 26.50 -3.26 -67.58
CA VAL A 108 25.18 -3.40 -66.97
C VAL A 108 25.25 -3.49 -65.45
N TYR A 109 26.21 -4.26 -64.92
CA TYR A 109 26.33 -4.46 -63.49
C TYR A 109 27.39 -3.59 -62.82
N ASN A 110 28.00 -2.68 -63.57
CA ASN A 110 29.08 -1.82 -63.12
C ASN A 110 30.18 -2.65 -62.44
N GLY A 111 30.52 -3.77 -63.06
CA GLY A 111 31.30 -4.82 -62.49
C GLY A 111 32.56 -5.16 -63.30
N ARG A 112 33.44 -6.01 -62.78
CA ARG A 112 34.62 -6.53 -63.38
C ARG A 112 34.54 -8.06 -63.49
N ILE A 113 34.94 -8.62 -64.62
CA ILE A 113 34.99 -10.04 -64.81
C ILE A 113 36.50 -10.41 -65.05
N LEU A 114 36.96 -11.36 -64.29
CA LEU A 114 38.27 -12.02 -64.46
C LEU A 114 38.01 -13.47 -64.82
N LEU A 115 38.50 -13.87 -66.00
CA LEU A 115 38.43 -15.24 -66.48
C LEU A 115 39.81 -15.87 -66.35
N ALA A 116 39.91 -16.96 -65.59
CA ALA A 116 41.17 -17.68 -65.37
C ALA A 116 41.06 -19.13 -65.85
N ASP A 117 42.20 -19.67 -66.38
CA ASP A 117 42.37 -21.07 -66.75
C ASP A 117 42.49 -21.98 -65.50
N ARG A 118 42.79 -23.28 -65.75
CA ARG A 118 42.98 -24.27 -64.70
C ARG A 118 44.19 -24.02 -63.80
N ASP A 119 45.17 -23.30 -64.29
CA ASP A 119 46.40 -22.94 -63.61
C ASP A 119 46.25 -21.57 -62.91
N PHE A 120 44.98 -21.02 -62.76
CA PHE A 120 44.67 -19.71 -62.22
C PHE A 120 45.33 -18.54 -63.00
N LYS A 121 45.78 -18.74 -64.23
CA LYS A 121 46.30 -17.66 -65.04
C LYS A 121 45.13 -16.91 -65.67
N ILE A 122 45.07 -15.58 -65.46
CA ILE A 122 44.01 -14.70 -66.00
C ILE A 122 44.13 -14.65 -67.52
N VAL A 123 43.17 -15.21 -68.19
CA VAL A 123 43.11 -15.28 -69.69
C VAL A 123 42.43 -14.01 -70.23
N SER A 124 41.43 -13.48 -69.51
CA SER A 124 40.71 -12.25 -69.88
C SER A 124 40.29 -11.43 -68.67
N ASP A 125 40.42 -10.13 -68.81
CA ASP A 125 40.00 -9.13 -67.78
C ASP A 125 39.23 -8.00 -68.48
N THR A 126 37.97 -7.75 -68.09
CA THR A 126 37.19 -6.68 -68.68
C THR A 126 37.79 -5.28 -68.49
N PHE A 127 38.74 -5.12 -67.56
CA PHE A 127 39.48 -3.87 -67.34
C PHE A 127 40.89 -3.89 -67.95
N HIS A 128 41.34 -5.00 -68.60
CA HIS A 128 42.63 -5.18 -69.26
C HIS A 128 43.84 -4.85 -68.39
N THR A 129 43.73 -4.96 -67.04
CA THR A 129 44.83 -4.58 -66.13
C THR A 129 45.63 -5.77 -65.58
N GLU A 130 45.02 -6.98 -65.54
CA GLU A 130 45.65 -8.16 -64.91
C GLU A 130 45.77 -9.39 -65.80
N GLU A 131 45.55 -9.24 -67.08
CA GLU A 131 45.75 -10.35 -68.04
C GLU A 131 47.18 -10.93 -67.98
N GLY A 132 47.24 -12.25 -67.99
CA GLY A 132 48.48 -12.99 -67.89
C GLY A 132 49.06 -13.16 -66.48
N LYS A 133 48.50 -12.52 -65.48
CA LYS A 133 48.85 -12.69 -64.04
C LYS A 133 48.12 -13.90 -63.43
N THR A 134 48.63 -14.36 -62.31
CA THR A 134 47.92 -15.41 -61.52
C THR A 134 46.81 -14.82 -60.67
N LEU A 135 45.59 -15.39 -60.75
CA LEU A 135 44.45 -15.01 -59.95
C LEU A 135 44.62 -15.48 -58.51
N LEU A 136 44.83 -14.55 -57.59
CA LEU A 136 44.97 -14.80 -56.18
C LEU A 136 43.66 -14.46 -55.48
N SER A 137 42.66 -15.36 -55.54
CA SER A 137 41.34 -15.18 -54.88
C SER A 137 40.94 -16.41 -54.06
N SER A 138 40.60 -16.23 -52.81
CA SER A 138 40.11 -17.31 -51.96
C SER A 138 38.78 -17.88 -52.47
N LEU A 139 37.91 -17.04 -53.07
CA LEU A 139 36.70 -17.48 -53.70
C LEU A 139 36.91 -18.36 -54.93
N ALA A 140 37.91 -18.03 -55.78
CA ALA A 140 38.23 -18.83 -56.91
C ALA A 140 38.72 -20.22 -56.47
N VAL A 141 39.54 -20.29 -55.41
CA VAL A 141 40.04 -21.58 -54.88
C VAL A 141 38.85 -22.36 -54.20
N ALA A 142 37.96 -21.74 -53.50
CA ALA A 142 36.76 -22.36 -52.89
C ALA A 142 35.81 -22.91 -53.98
N CYS A 143 35.60 -22.16 -55.06
CA CYS A 143 34.80 -22.55 -56.22
C CYS A 143 35.28 -23.87 -56.83
N LEU A 144 36.60 -24.07 -56.97
CA LEU A 144 37.18 -25.33 -57.49
C LEU A 144 37.03 -26.54 -56.57
N LYS A 145 36.76 -26.27 -55.26
CA LYS A 145 36.55 -27.35 -54.27
C LYS A 145 35.03 -27.64 -54.09
N GLY A 146 34.15 -26.90 -54.77
CA GLY A 146 32.72 -27.01 -54.66
C GLY A 146 32.16 -26.38 -53.40
N GLU A 147 32.91 -25.42 -52.78
CA GLU A 147 32.49 -24.66 -51.61
C GLU A 147 31.72 -23.39 -52.04
N GLU A 148 31.27 -22.61 -51.06
CA GLU A 148 30.50 -21.39 -51.28
C GLU A 148 31.23 -20.37 -52.16
N THR A 149 30.54 -19.83 -53.14
CA THR A 149 31.18 -19.10 -54.24
C THR A 149 30.84 -17.60 -54.28
N SER A 150 30.16 -17.07 -53.27
CA SER A 150 29.80 -15.65 -53.22
C SER A 150 30.23 -14.99 -51.90
N ASN A 151 30.65 -13.73 -51.98
CA ASN A 151 31.00 -12.91 -50.84
C ASN A 151 30.51 -11.47 -51.04
N TYR A 152 29.72 -10.94 -50.13
CA TYR A 152 29.31 -9.55 -50.12
C TYR A 152 30.14 -8.76 -49.09
N ASP A 153 30.94 -7.81 -49.56
CA ASP A 153 31.63 -6.87 -48.70
C ASP A 153 30.86 -5.55 -48.59
N ALA A 154 30.29 -5.35 -47.42
CA ALA A 154 29.52 -4.14 -47.12
C ALA A 154 30.38 -2.86 -47.07
N ARG A 155 31.71 -2.96 -46.91
CA ARG A 155 32.62 -1.80 -46.84
C ARG A 155 32.96 -1.28 -48.23
N SER A 156 33.33 -2.17 -49.12
CA SER A 156 33.62 -1.84 -50.54
C SER A 156 32.34 -1.72 -51.36
N LYS A 157 31.19 -2.16 -50.82
CA LYS A 157 29.91 -2.24 -51.52
C LYS A 157 29.98 -3.06 -52.81
N VAL A 158 30.70 -4.17 -52.76
CA VAL A 158 30.91 -5.07 -53.88
C VAL A 158 30.42 -6.46 -53.53
N LEU A 159 29.75 -7.10 -54.47
CA LEU A 159 29.45 -8.52 -54.45
C LEU A 159 30.43 -9.23 -55.35
N GLU A 160 31.20 -10.15 -54.79
CA GLU A 160 32.10 -11.04 -55.53
C GLU A 160 31.45 -12.41 -55.64
N LEU A 161 31.50 -12.97 -56.86
CA LEU A 161 30.98 -14.28 -57.20
C LEU A 161 32.01 -15.04 -58.02
N ALA A 162 32.36 -16.29 -57.65
CA ALA A 162 33.13 -17.17 -58.40
C ALA A 162 32.33 -18.32 -59.04
N VAL A 163 32.34 -18.47 -60.31
CA VAL A 163 31.59 -19.49 -61.06
C VAL A 163 32.51 -20.41 -61.79
N PRO A 164 32.38 -21.76 -61.73
CA PRO A 164 33.24 -22.70 -62.45
C PRO A 164 32.88 -22.72 -63.93
N VAL A 165 33.89 -22.60 -64.78
CA VAL A 165 33.70 -22.78 -66.18
C VAL A 165 33.88 -24.24 -66.50
N GLN A 166 32.79 -24.97 -66.65
CA GLN A 166 32.80 -26.42 -66.88
C GLN A 166 31.84 -26.83 -68.02
N SER A 167 32.23 -27.80 -68.79
CA SER A 167 31.38 -28.31 -69.87
C SER A 167 30.22 -29.08 -69.36
N PRO A 168 28.97 -28.81 -69.80
CA PRO A 168 27.77 -29.52 -69.36
C PRO A 168 27.83 -31.03 -69.61
N ASP A 169 28.48 -31.46 -70.70
CA ASP A 169 28.49 -32.84 -71.17
C ASP A 169 29.54 -33.70 -70.43
N VAL A 170 30.66 -33.13 -69.99
CA VAL A 170 31.80 -33.91 -69.48
C VAL A 170 32.10 -33.57 -68.00
N GLN A 171 31.48 -32.59 -67.42
CA GLN A 171 31.74 -32.05 -66.05
C GLN A 171 33.25 -31.75 -65.84
N GLN A 172 33.96 -31.52 -66.90
CA GLN A 172 35.42 -31.22 -66.85
C GLN A 172 35.62 -29.72 -66.68
N LEU A 173 36.17 -29.35 -65.51
CA LEU A 173 36.53 -27.97 -65.21
C LEU A 173 37.56 -27.45 -66.18
N GLN A 174 37.25 -26.33 -66.82
CA GLN A 174 38.17 -25.69 -67.78
C GLN A 174 38.78 -24.41 -67.21
N GLY A 175 38.17 -23.77 -66.27
CA GLY A 175 38.61 -22.53 -65.60
C GLY A 175 37.63 -22.01 -64.56
N VAL A 176 37.86 -20.78 -64.04
CA VAL A 176 37.07 -20.10 -63.14
C VAL A 176 36.81 -18.67 -63.62
N MET A 177 35.53 -18.25 -63.53
CA MET A 177 35.12 -16.87 -63.77
C MET A 177 34.86 -16.19 -62.41
N LEU A 178 35.69 -15.17 -62.08
CA LEU A 178 35.49 -14.33 -60.91
C LEU A 178 34.82 -13.03 -61.34
N VAL A 179 33.72 -12.75 -60.78
CA VAL A 179 32.87 -11.58 -61.07
C VAL A 179 32.74 -10.71 -59.83
N SER A 180 33.03 -9.42 -59.97
CA SER A 180 32.86 -8.42 -58.94
C SER A 180 31.85 -7.38 -59.43
N VAL A 181 30.68 -7.31 -58.82
CA VAL A 181 29.62 -6.38 -59.23
C VAL A 181 29.35 -5.32 -58.17
N SER A 182 28.97 -4.14 -58.61
CA SER A 182 28.61 -3.06 -57.69
C SER A 182 27.28 -3.33 -56.97
N ALA A 183 27.30 -3.22 -55.65
CA ALA A 183 26.11 -3.28 -54.78
C ALA A 183 25.81 -1.93 -54.10
N VAL A 184 26.22 -0.83 -54.76
CA VAL A 184 26.03 0.54 -54.25
C VAL A 184 24.54 0.85 -54.07
N ASP A 185 23.68 0.43 -54.99
CA ASP A 185 22.22 0.65 -54.89
C ASP A 185 21.61 0.00 -53.64
N ILE A 186 22.10 -1.18 -53.26
CA ILE A 186 21.69 -1.85 -52.02
C ILE A 186 22.13 -1.02 -50.81
N ALA A 187 23.37 -0.53 -50.81
CA ALA A 187 23.92 0.27 -49.72
C ALA A 187 23.22 1.64 -49.59
N GLU A 188 22.88 2.27 -50.68
CA GLU A 188 22.13 3.54 -50.69
C GLU A 188 20.68 3.37 -50.15
N THR A 189 20.00 2.33 -50.59
CA THR A 189 18.66 2.00 -50.08
C THR A 189 18.67 1.69 -48.59
N LEU A 190 19.69 0.95 -48.10
CA LEU A 190 19.91 0.68 -46.69
C LEU A 190 20.10 1.97 -45.88
N ALA A 191 20.93 2.91 -46.40
CA ALA A 191 21.16 4.19 -45.74
C ALA A 191 19.90 5.06 -45.66
N GLU A 192 19.09 5.08 -46.73
CA GLU A 192 17.78 5.76 -46.70
C GLU A 192 16.82 5.13 -45.68
N MET A 193 16.77 3.79 -45.62
CA MET A 193 15.92 3.08 -44.65
C MET A 193 16.39 3.35 -43.23
N GLU A 194 17.69 3.38 -42.96
CA GLU A 194 18.26 3.72 -41.66
C GLU A 194 17.85 5.15 -41.24
N GLN A 195 18.02 6.13 -42.14
CA GLN A 195 17.61 7.52 -41.88
C GLN A 195 16.11 7.63 -41.57
N ARG A 196 15.25 6.97 -42.34
CA ARG A 196 13.80 6.94 -42.08
C ARG A 196 13.49 6.26 -40.75
N GLY A 197 14.20 5.18 -40.41
CA GLY A 197 14.06 4.49 -39.12
C GLY A 197 14.43 5.39 -37.95
N VAL A 198 15.50 6.15 -38.02
CA VAL A 198 15.90 7.12 -36.98
C VAL A 198 14.87 8.23 -36.82
N MET A 199 14.32 8.76 -37.92
CA MET A 199 13.25 9.77 -37.87
C MET A 199 11.97 9.21 -37.19
N LEU A 200 11.62 7.97 -37.51
CA LEU A 200 10.47 7.28 -36.92
C LEU A 200 10.64 7.10 -35.40
N ILE A 201 11.80 6.62 -34.95
CA ILE A 201 12.13 6.48 -33.53
C ILE A 201 12.09 7.85 -32.83
N GLY A 202 12.64 8.89 -33.47
CA GLY A 202 12.59 10.26 -32.94
C GLY A 202 11.16 10.77 -32.74
N SER A 203 10.27 10.54 -33.71
CA SER A 203 8.86 10.92 -33.62
C SER A 203 8.11 10.16 -32.50
N ILE A 204 8.42 8.86 -32.34
CA ILE A 204 7.85 8.04 -31.25
C ILE A 204 8.30 8.57 -29.87
N VAL A 205 9.57 8.97 -29.73
CA VAL A 205 10.08 9.56 -28.49
C VAL A 205 9.34 10.85 -28.14
N VAL A 206 9.17 11.75 -29.10
CA VAL A 206 8.44 13.02 -28.92
C VAL A 206 6.99 12.74 -28.50
N LEU A 207 6.32 11.82 -29.19
CA LEU A 207 4.96 11.41 -28.87
C LEU A 207 4.85 10.80 -27.46
N SER A 208 5.82 9.94 -27.10
CA SER A 208 5.87 9.30 -25.77
C SER A 208 6.06 10.32 -24.65
N VAL A 209 6.89 11.34 -24.86
CA VAL A 209 7.09 12.44 -23.89
C VAL A 209 5.82 13.26 -23.73
N PHE A 210 5.15 13.58 -24.85
CA PHE A 210 3.88 14.32 -24.82
C PHE A 210 2.78 13.51 -24.10
N LEU A 211 2.66 12.23 -24.43
CA LEU A 211 1.68 11.34 -23.81
C LEU A 211 1.95 11.14 -22.30
N ALA A 212 3.21 11.03 -21.91
CA ALA A 212 3.61 10.95 -20.52
C ALA A 212 3.28 12.22 -19.72
N TRP A 213 3.48 13.39 -20.34
CA TRP A 213 3.07 14.65 -19.74
C TRP A 213 1.56 14.73 -19.55
N LEU A 214 0.77 14.35 -20.58
CA LEU A 214 -0.69 14.35 -20.53
C LEU A 214 -1.21 13.37 -19.47
N LEU A 215 -0.77 12.12 -19.50
CA LEU A 215 -1.14 11.09 -18.52
C LEU A 215 -0.74 11.46 -17.09
N SER A 216 0.44 12.04 -16.93
CA SER A 216 0.93 12.51 -15.63
C SER A 216 0.04 13.60 -15.05
N THR A 217 -0.45 14.52 -15.86
CA THR A 217 -1.35 15.58 -15.37
C THR A 217 -2.72 15.04 -15.02
N ILE A 218 -3.26 14.11 -15.79
CA ILE A 218 -4.58 13.53 -15.54
C ILE A 218 -4.53 12.57 -14.34
N LEU A 219 -3.61 11.61 -14.32
CA LEU A 219 -3.58 10.53 -13.31
C LEU A 219 -3.03 10.96 -11.94
N VAL A 220 -2.10 11.91 -11.89
CA VAL A 220 -1.45 12.28 -10.61
C VAL A 220 -2.10 13.47 -9.93
N LYS A 221 -2.83 14.31 -10.66
CA LYS A 221 -3.49 15.51 -10.10
C LYS A 221 -4.52 15.19 -9.01
N PRO A 222 -5.39 14.17 -9.14
CA PRO A 222 -6.34 13.79 -8.08
C PRO A 222 -5.66 13.33 -6.81
N LEU A 223 -4.59 12.52 -6.91
CA LEU A 223 -3.80 12.08 -5.76
C LEU A 223 -3.14 13.26 -5.01
N ALA A 224 -2.66 14.26 -5.76
CA ALA A 224 -2.12 15.48 -5.15
C ALA A 224 -3.20 16.29 -4.43
N ARG A 225 -4.47 16.29 -4.93
CA ARG A 225 -5.60 16.92 -4.24
C ARG A 225 -5.94 16.21 -2.92
N VAL A 226 -5.96 14.87 -2.92
CA VAL A 226 -6.17 14.09 -1.70
C VAL A 226 -5.10 14.42 -0.67
N THR A 227 -3.81 14.41 -1.07
CA THR A 227 -2.70 14.73 -0.15
C THR A 227 -2.82 16.15 0.42
N LYS A 228 -3.14 17.13 -0.42
CA LYS A 228 -3.32 18.52 0.03
C LYS A 228 -4.52 18.66 0.98
N ALA A 229 -5.64 18.02 0.67
CA ALA A 229 -6.83 18.05 1.54
C ALA A 229 -6.54 17.41 2.92
N ILE A 230 -5.72 16.36 2.96
CA ILE A 230 -5.26 15.77 4.24
C ILE A 230 -4.34 16.73 5.00
N GLU A 231 -3.43 17.45 4.33
CA GLU A 231 -2.58 18.47 4.95
C GLU A 231 -3.41 19.63 5.51
N ASP A 232 -4.37 20.15 4.75
CA ASP A 232 -5.25 21.24 5.16
C ASP A 232 -6.08 20.87 6.43
N LEU A 233 -6.47 19.59 6.56
CA LEU A 233 -7.14 19.06 7.76
C LEU A 233 -6.22 18.98 9.00
N THR A 234 -4.92 18.68 8.83
CA THR A 234 -3.98 18.64 9.97
C THR A 234 -3.69 20.03 10.52
N ASP A 235 -3.87 21.09 9.73
CA ASP A 235 -3.67 22.48 10.14
C ASP A 235 -4.89 23.11 10.85
N GLY A 236 -5.93 22.32 11.16
CA GLY A 236 -7.03 22.74 12.03
C GLY A 236 -8.37 23.03 11.35
N MET A 237 -8.50 22.76 10.06
CA MET A 237 -9.80 22.87 9.34
C MET A 237 -10.53 21.53 9.34
N LEU A 238 -10.95 21.10 10.55
CA LEU A 238 -11.57 19.77 10.76
C LEU A 238 -13.04 19.65 10.29
N ASP A 239 -13.65 20.69 9.74
CA ASP A 239 -15.12 20.73 9.55
C ASP A 239 -15.59 20.37 8.13
N GLU A 240 -14.72 20.20 7.15
CA GLU A 240 -15.13 19.84 5.80
C GLU A 240 -14.78 18.37 5.46
N GLU A 241 -15.76 17.66 4.90
CA GLU A 241 -15.52 16.33 4.33
C GLU A 241 -14.66 16.44 3.08
N ILE A 242 -13.62 15.61 2.99
CA ILE A 242 -12.80 15.50 1.80
C ILE A 242 -13.59 14.73 0.75
N SER A 243 -13.79 15.34 -0.44
CA SER A 243 -14.40 14.67 -1.59
C SER A 243 -13.53 14.86 -2.83
N VAL A 244 -13.00 13.76 -3.37
CA VAL A 244 -12.23 13.73 -4.62
C VAL A 244 -12.75 12.59 -5.49
N PRO A 245 -13.91 12.80 -6.18
CA PRO A 245 -14.61 11.77 -6.94
C PRO A 245 -14.04 11.54 -8.35
N ASP A 246 -12.75 11.81 -8.58
CA ASP A 246 -12.12 11.68 -9.90
C ASP A 246 -11.92 10.20 -10.30
N TYR A 247 -11.59 9.34 -9.33
CA TYR A 247 -11.40 7.89 -9.50
C TYR A 247 -11.99 7.13 -8.33
N THR A 248 -12.42 5.90 -8.57
CA THR A 248 -12.93 4.98 -7.53
C THR A 248 -11.94 4.81 -6.38
N GLU A 249 -10.64 4.73 -6.70
CA GLU A 249 -9.57 4.58 -5.69
C GLU A 249 -9.39 5.83 -4.83
N THR A 250 -9.51 7.03 -5.41
CA THR A 250 -9.44 8.28 -4.64
C THR A 250 -10.68 8.47 -3.77
N GLU A 251 -11.84 8.09 -4.25
CA GLU A 251 -13.10 8.09 -3.49
C GLU A 251 -13.02 7.14 -2.28
N LEU A 252 -12.57 5.89 -2.49
CA LEU A 252 -12.36 4.93 -1.40
C LEU A 252 -11.37 5.42 -0.34
N ILE A 253 -10.29 6.09 -0.76
CA ILE A 253 -9.30 6.66 0.17
C ILE A 253 -9.93 7.81 0.98
N THR A 254 -10.66 8.73 0.33
CA THR A 254 -11.30 9.85 1.00
C THR A 254 -12.41 9.40 1.95
N ASP A 255 -13.20 8.40 1.58
CA ASP A 255 -14.22 7.81 2.44
C ASP A 255 -13.62 7.14 3.70
N ALA A 256 -12.54 6.36 3.51
CA ALA A 256 -11.84 5.74 4.64
C ALA A 256 -11.25 6.80 5.57
N PHE A 257 -10.70 7.87 5.01
CA PHE A 257 -10.15 8.98 5.78
C PHE A 257 -11.24 9.77 6.53
N ASN A 258 -12.36 10.10 5.88
CA ASN A 258 -13.51 10.76 6.48
C ASN A 258 -14.07 9.95 7.66
N LYS A 259 -14.16 8.62 7.51
CA LYS A 259 -14.56 7.72 8.62
C LYS A 259 -13.58 7.79 9.78
N MET A 260 -12.27 7.88 9.50
CA MET A 260 -11.25 8.02 10.55
C MET A 260 -11.37 9.36 11.26
N VAL A 261 -11.51 10.46 10.53
CA VAL A 261 -11.69 11.82 11.09
C VAL A 261 -12.94 11.89 11.94
N ASN A 262 -14.07 11.35 11.46
CA ASN A 262 -15.30 11.32 12.23
C ASN A 262 -15.16 10.52 13.53
N ARG A 263 -14.46 9.39 13.49
CA ARG A 263 -14.16 8.61 14.69
C ARG A 263 -13.26 9.36 15.67
N MET A 264 -12.30 10.13 15.18
CA MET A 264 -11.47 11.00 16.02
C MET A 264 -12.30 12.12 16.68
N LYS A 265 -13.20 12.78 15.93
CA LYS A 265 -14.12 13.79 16.49
C LYS A 265 -14.97 13.22 17.62
N ILE A 266 -15.61 12.08 17.40
CA ILE A 266 -16.43 11.41 18.44
C ILE A 266 -15.59 11.08 19.67
N LEU A 267 -14.33 10.63 19.49
CA LEU A 267 -13.44 10.34 20.60
C LEU A 267 -13.01 11.60 21.36
N ASP A 268 -12.75 12.70 20.66
CA ASP A 268 -12.36 13.97 21.29
C ASP A 268 -13.55 14.61 22.02
N GLU A 269 -14.72 14.62 21.42
CA GLU A 269 -15.97 15.06 22.06
C GLU A 269 -16.26 14.26 23.34
N SER A 270 -16.16 12.92 23.27
CA SER A 270 -16.34 12.06 24.44
C SER A 270 -15.28 12.32 25.52
N ARG A 271 -14.03 12.64 25.13
CA ARG A 271 -12.97 13.02 26.07
C ARG A 271 -13.26 14.36 26.73
N GLN A 272 -13.70 15.36 25.98
CA GLN A 272 -14.04 16.68 26.50
C GLN A 272 -15.23 16.61 27.45
N GLU A 273 -16.27 15.86 27.07
CA GLU A 273 -17.43 15.60 27.92
C GLU A 273 -17.02 14.92 29.23
N PHE A 274 -16.14 13.89 29.15
CA PHE A 274 -15.58 13.21 30.31
C PHE A 274 -14.88 14.19 31.27
N VAL A 275 -13.96 15.05 30.74
CA VAL A 275 -13.24 16.04 31.56
C VAL A 275 -14.18 17.05 32.18
N SER A 276 -15.18 17.50 31.43
CA SER A 276 -16.22 18.42 31.93
C SER A 276 -17.03 17.80 33.08
N ASN A 277 -17.50 16.56 32.87
CA ASN A 277 -18.30 15.85 33.87
C ASN A 277 -17.49 15.55 35.15
N VAL A 278 -16.21 15.13 35.01
CA VAL A 278 -15.30 14.96 36.17
C VAL A 278 -15.17 16.27 36.95
N SER A 279 -14.95 17.38 36.26
CA SER A 279 -14.77 18.69 36.88
C SER A 279 -16.04 19.14 37.64
N HIS A 280 -17.23 18.88 37.08
CA HIS A 280 -18.50 19.18 37.71
C HIS A 280 -18.80 18.30 38.92
N GLU A 281 -18.56 16.97 38.81
CA GLU A 281 -18.85 16.04 39.92
C GLU A 281 -17.87 16.19 41.09
N LEU A 282 -16.64 16.67 40.88
CA LEU A 282 -15.68 16.99 41.95
C LEU A 282 -15.96 18.38 42.56
N LYS A 283 -16.39 19.37 41.76
CA LYS A 283 -16.64 20.73 42.26
C LYS A 283 -17.83 20.83 43.21
N THR A 284 -18.87 20.03 42.99
CA THR A 284 -20.10 20.08 43.80
C THR A 284 -19.86 19.70 45.25
N PRO A 285 -19.25 18.51 45.60
CA PRO A 285 -18.98 18.13 46.98
C PRO A 285 -17.99 19.09 47.67
N LEU A 286 -16.96 19.54 46.94
CA LEU A 286 -15.99 20.52 47.44
C LEU A 286 -16.68 21.84 47.85
N THR A 287 -17.64 22.30 47.04
CA THR A 287 -18.39 23.53 47.31
C THR A 287 -19.30 23.33 48.52
N SER A 288 -19.96 22.16 48.62
CA SER A 288 -20.81 21.81 49.76
C SER A 288 -20.02 21.79 51.07
N MET A 289 -18.89 21.04 51.08
CA MET A 289 -18.01 21.00 52.26
C MET A 289 -17.50 22.39 52.65
N LYS A 290 -17.18 23.24 51.68
CA LYS A 290 -16.73 24.62 51.95
C LYS A 290 -17.84 25.45 52.61
N VAL A 291 -19.06 25.38 52.08
CA VAL A 291 -20.21 26.12 52.66
C VAL A 291 -20.50 25.66 54.09
N LEU A 292 -20.46 24.36 54.35
CA LEU A 292 -20.66 23.81 55.71
C LEU A 292 -19.52 24.28 56.64
N ALA A 293 -18.29 24.21 56.21
CA ALA A 293 -17.11 24.65 56.98
C ALA A 293 -17.15 26.18 57.26
N ASP A 294 -17.44 27.00 56.21
CA ASP A 294 -17.57 28.46 56.34
C ASP A 294 -18.72 28.85 57.31
N SER A 295 -19.80 28.06 57.32
CA SER A 295 -20.92 28.27 58.24
C SER A 295 -20.51 28.00 59.69
N LEU A 296 -19.68 27.00 59.96
CA LEU A 296 -19.15 26.71 61.30
C LEU A 296 -18.18 27.79 61.78
N VAL A 297 -17.29 28.26 60.90
CA VAL A 297 -16.25 29.25 61.22
C VAL A 297 -16.90 30.63 61.46
N GLY A 298 -18.00 30.96 60.78
CA GLY A 298 -18.68 32.26 60.86
C GLY A 298 -19.59 32.44 62.07
N GLN A 299 -19.92 31.39 62.86
CA GLN A 299 -20.82 31.44 63.97
C GLN A 299 -20.10 31.30 65.30
N GLN A 300 -20.34 32.22 66.28
CA GLN A 300 -19.85 32.11 67.66
C GLN A 300 -20.87 31.40 68.52
N GLY A 301 -20.47 30.33 69.26
CA GLY A 301 -21.34 29.62 70.20
C GLY A 301 -22.27 28.60 69.54
N VAL A 302 -21.84 27.94 68.49
CA VAL A 302 -22.58 26.85 67.84
C VAL A 302 -22.90 25.75 68.87
N PRO A 303 -24.16 25.26 69.04
CA PRO A 303 -24.51 24.13 69.88
C PRO A 303 -23.71 22.88 69.43
N GLU A 304 -23.30 22.05 70.37
CA GLU A 304 -22.49 20.86 70.15
C GLU A 304 -23.18 19.87 69.23
N GLU A 305 -24.48 19.72 69.31
CA GLU A 305 -25.29 18.89 68.42
C GLU A 305 -25.19 19.34 66.97
N LEU A 306 -25.32 20.66 66.69
CA LEU A 306 -25.22 21.24 65.34
C LEU A 306 -23.79 21.12 64.80
N TYR A 307 -22.77 21.28 65.65
CA TYR A 307 -21.39 21.06 65.30
C TYR A 307 -21.15 19.63 64.84
N GLN A 308 -21.69 18.64 65.59
CA GLN A 308 -21.56 17.21 65.25
C GLN A 308 -22.30 16.90 63.92
N GLU A 309 -23.46 17.49 63.67
CA GLU A 309 -24.23 17.32 62.46
C GLU A 309 -23.43 17.82 61.25
N PHE A 310 -22.90 19.06 61.27
CA PHE A 310 -22.10 19.60 60.19
C PHE A 310 -20.80 18.81 59.97
N MET A 311 -20.12 18.35 61.01
CA MET A 311 -18.93 17.52 60.86
C MET A 311 -19.24 16.14 60.31
N SER A 312 -20.42 15.58 60.65
CA SER A 312 -20.89 14.33 60.05
C SER A 312 -21.19 14.50 58.58
N ASP A 313 -21.82 15.60 58.17
CA ASP A 313 -22.13 15.92 56.78
C ASP A 313 -20.83 16.15 55.94
N ILE A 314 -19.86 16.87 56.50
CA ILE A 314 -18.55 17.06 55.86
C ILE A 314 -17.84 15.72 55.67
N THR A 315 -17.88 14.84 56.69
CA THR A 315 -17.27 13.52 56.60
C THR A 315 -17.93 12.66 55.55
N ALA A 316 -19.27 12.67 55.46
CA ALA A 316 -20.03 11.95 54.44
C ALA A 316 -19.72 12.45 53.03
N GLU A 317 -19.47 13.76 52.86
CA GLU A 317 -19.14 14.33 51.55
C GLU A 317 -17.68 14.01 51.14
N ILE A 318 -16.73 13.94 52.10
CA ILE A 318 -15.36 13.44 51.89
C ILE A 318 -15.37 11.98 51.44
N ASP A 319 -16.15 11.11 52.09
CA ASP A 319 -16.28 9.70 51.73
C ASP A 319 -16.86 9.53 50.34
N ARG A 320 -17.82 10.38 49.98
CA ARG A 320 -18.40 10.42 48.62
C ARG A 320 -17.37 10.81 47.59
N GLU A 321 -16.56 11.86 47.86
CA GLU A 321 -15.50 12.32 46.94
C GLU A 321 -14.42 11.27 46.75
N ASN A 322 -13.99 10.58 47.83
CA ASN A 322 -13.09 9.48 47.80
C ASN A 322 -13.62 8.33 46.93
N LYS A 323 -14.94 8.02 47.01
CA LYS A 323 -15.54 7.00 46.13
C LYS A 323 -15.50 7.44 44.67
N ILE A 324 -15.81 8.70 44.34
CA ILE A 324 -15.71 9.22 42.96
C ILE A 324 -14.30 9.09 42.42
N ILE A 325 -13.30 9.49 43.20
CA ILE A 325 -11.86 9.41 42.80
C ILE A 325 -11.45 7.94 42.57
N THR A 326 -11.86 7.04 43.46
CA THR A 326 -11.53 5.61 43.36
C THR A 326 -12.18 4.97 42.12
N ASP A 327 -13.44 5.27 41.87
CA ASP A 327 -14.19 4.82 40.69
C ASP A 327 -13.53 5.34 39.39
N LEU A 328 -13.13 6.62 39.40
CA LEU A 328 -12.47 7.26 38.26
C LEU A 328 -11.11 6.61 37.96
N LEU A 329 -10.29 6.40 39.01
CA LEU A 329 -8.98 5.72 38.87
C LEU A 329 -9.14 4.28 38.35
N SER A 330 -10.16 3.57 38.82
CA SER A 330 -10.49 2.23 38.34
C SER A 330 -10.84 2.24 36.86
N LEU A 331 -11.67 3.19 36.43
CA LEU A 331 -12.08 3.34 35.04
C LEU A 331 -10.90 3.72 34.12
N VAL A 332 -10.03 4.65 34.55
CA VAL A 332 -8.84 5.03 33.77
C VAL A 332 -7.83 3.88 33.66
N LYS A 333 -7.68 3.06 34.71
CA LYS A 333 -6.85 1.85 34.65
C LYS A 333 -7.41 0.81 33.68
N MET A 334 -8.74 0.65 33.63
CA MET A 334 -9.40 -0.27 32.72
C MET A 334 -9.31 0.16 31.25
N ASP A 335 -9.31 1.46 30.94
CA ASP A 335 -9.14 1.98 29.57
C ASP A 335 -7.72 1.74 29.01
N LYS A 336 -6.72 1.62 29.86
CA LYS A 336 -5.29 1.60 29.46
C LYS A 336 -4.77 0.30 28.88
N LYS A 337 -5.43 -0.85 29.02
CA LYS A 337 -5.19 -2.11 28.25
C LYS A 337 -5.84 -3.32 28.94
N ALA A 338 -6.34 -4.24 28.13
CA ALA A 338 -6.60 -5.65 28.46
C ALA A 338 -5.37 -6.42 29.01
N ALA A 339 -4.21 -5.77 29.14
CA ALA A 339 -2.95 -6.39 29.55
C ALA A 339 -2.76 -6.54 31.07
N ASP A 340 -3.61 -5.91 31.89
CA ASP A 340 -3.48 -5.93 33.37
C ASP A 340 -4.60 -6.73 34.04
N VAL A 341 -5.04 -7.81 33.45
CA VAL A 341 -6.06 -8.70 34.05
C VAL A 341 -5.34 -9.83 34.79
N ASN A 342 -5.54 -9.92 36.09
CA ASN A 342 -4.98 -10.99 36.92
C ASN A 342 -5.99 -12.16 36.99
N ILE A 343 -5.98 -12.99 35.97
CA ILE A 343 -6.89 -14.13 35.85
C ILE A 343 -6.43 -15.25 36.77
N THR A 344 -7.37 -15.70 37.60
CA THR A 344 -7.21 -16.86 38.49
C THR A 344 -8.39 -17.80 38.35
N HIS A 345 -8.13 -19.10 38.47
CA HIS A 345 -9.21 -20.11 38.47
C HIS A 345 -9.86 -20.15 39.87
N MET A 346 -11.19 -20.01 39.95
CA MET A 346 -11.86 -19.91 41.23
C MET A 346 -13.32 -20.39 41.17
N ASP A 347 -13.85 -20.72 42.31
CA ASP A 347 -15.26 -21.07 42.56
C ASP A 347 -16.11 -19.80 42.57
N ILE A 348 -16.97 -19.65 41.55
CA ILE A 348 -17.84 -18.52 41.39
C ILE A 348 -18.99 -18.53 42.43
N ASN A 349 -19.45 -19.70 42.84
CA ASN A 349 -20.47 -19.84 43.89
C ASN A 349 -20.01 -19.19 45.19
N GLN A 350 -18.79 -19.59 45.64
CA GLN A 350 -18.18 -19.05 46.87
C GLN A 350 -17.98 -17.53 46.76
N LEU A 351 -17.52 -17.06 45.61
CA LEU A 351 -17.29 -15.62 45.37
C LEU A 351 -18.60 -14.82 45.47
N LEU A 352 -19.67 -15.33 44.89
CA LEU A 352 -20.99 -14.69 45.00
C LEU A 352 -21.53 -14.67 46.44
N GLU A 353 -21.36 -15.77 47.18
CA GLU A 353 -21.71 -15.81 48.58
C GLU A 353 -20.95 -14.75 49.42
N ASP A 354 -19.67 -14.59 49.19
CA ASP A 354 -18.81 -13.62 49.88
C ASP A 354 -19.22 -12.18 49.52
N ILE A 355 -19.61 -11.91 48.25
CA ILE A 355 -20.12 -10.61 47.81
C ILE A 355 -21.45 -10.31 48.55
N LEU A 356 -22.39 -11.23 48.53
CA LEU A 356 -23.70 -11.01 49.17
C LEU A 356 -23.58 -10.89 50.71
N LYS A 357 -22.68 -11.66 51.32
CA LYS A 357 -22.41 -11.54 52.76
C LYS A 357 -21.92 -10.14 53.12
N ARG A 358 -21.09 -9.51 52.30
CA ARG A 358 -20.63 -8.13 52.52
C ARG A 358 -21.73 -7.09 52.34
N LEU A 359 -22.68 -7.33 51.45
CA LEU A 359 -23.75 -6.40 51.13
C LEU A 359 -25.00 -6.57 52.01
N ARG A 360 -25.12 -7.69 52.72
CA ARG A 360 -26.25 -7.99 53.59
C ARG A 360 -26.55 -6.88 54.64
N PRO A 361 -25.54 -6.30 55.36
CA PRO A 361 -25.81 -5.22 56.30
C PRO A 361 -26.41 -3.95 55.70
N ILE A 362 -26.15 -3.73 54.39
CA ILE A 362 -26.71 -2.59 53.64
C ILE A 362 -28.17 -2.90 53.27
N ALA A 363 -28.46 -4.10 52.83
CA ALA A 363 -29.79 -4.57 52.49
C ALA A 363 -30.72 -4.62 53.71
N ASP A 364 -30.21 -5.16 54.83
CA ASP A 364 -30.96 -5.26 56.09
C ASP A 364 -31.42 -3.90 56.63
N ARG A 365 -30.64 -2.83 56.47
CA ARG A 365 -31.01 -1.46 56.84
C ARG A 365 -32.19 -0.93 56.07
N ARG A 366 -32.52 -1.50 54.92
CA ARG A 366 -33.62 -1.10 54.03
C ARG A 366 -34.69 -2.18 53.91
N ASN A 367 -34.65 -3.22 54.78
CA ASN A 367 -35.56 -4.37 54.73
C ASN A 367 -35.60 -5.05 53.35
N ILE A 368 -34.46 -5.22 52.68
CA ILE A 368 -34.39 -5.83 51.35
C ILE A 368 -33.87 -7.25 51.49
N ASP A 369 -34.62 -8.21 50.94
CA ASP A 369 -34.22 -9.62 50.91
C ASP A 369 -33.17 -9.89 49.85
N LEU A 370 -31.97 -10.39 50.28
CA LEU A 370 -30.92 -10.88 49.35
C LEU A 370 -31.05 -12.39 49.18
N ILE A 371 -31.37 -12.79 47.96
CA ILE A 371 -31.57 -14.20 47.56
C ILE A 371 -30.46 -14.64 46.64
N LEU A 372 -29.81 -15.79 46.92
CA LEU A 372 -28.86 -16.44 46.06
C LEU A 372 -29.39 -17.78 45.58
N ASP A 373 -29.54 -17.93 44.26
CA ASP A 373 -29.99 -19.16 43.61
C ASP A 373 -28.85 -19.74 42.74
N CYS A 374 -28.15 -20.73 43.25
CA CYS A 374 -27.11 -21.44 42.51
C CYS A 374 -27.67 -22.77 41.98
N PHE A 375 -27.76 -22.91 40.67
CA PHE A 375 -28.31 -24.10 40.05
C PHE A 375 -27.28 -25.25 39.90
N ARG A 376 -26.01 -24.87 39.89
CA ARG A 376 -24.85 -25.84 39.81
C ARG A 376 -23.58 -25.21 40.32
N PRO A 377 -22.55 -26.00 40.69
CA PRO A 377 -21.22 -25.48 40.98
C PRO A 377 -20.57 -24.99 39.68
N VAL A 378 -19.87 -23.86 39.75
CA VAL A 378 -19.22 -23.20 38.60
C VAL A 378 -17.82 -22.75 38.98
N ASP A 379 -16.83 -23.38 38.33
CA ASP A 379 -15.44 -22.94 38.37
C ASP A 379 -15.10 -22.20 37.07
N ALA A 380 -14.48 -21.03 37.19
CA ALA A 380 -14.15 -20.21 35.98
C ALA A 380 -12.86 -19.39 36.19
N ASP A 381 -12.32 -18.97 35.08
CA ASP A 381 -11.12 -18.13 35.02
C ASP A 381 -11.52 -16.64 35.03
N VAL A 382 -11.35 -15.96 36.15
CA VAL A 382 -11.73 -14.54 36.30
C VAL A 382 -10.69 -13.75 37.10
N ASP A 383 -10.70 -12.42 36.92
CA ASP A 383 -10.01 -11.50 37.80
C ASP A 383 -10.93 -11.21 38.99
N GLU A 384 -10.58 -11.76 40.16
CA GLU A 384 -11.37 -11.67 41.39
C GLU A 384 -11.76 -10.23 41.74
N VAL A 385 -10.81 -9.30 41.66
CA VAL A 385 -11.03 -7.90 42.06
C VAL A 385 -12.01 -7.20 41.13
N LYS A 386 -11.79 -7.33 39.80
CA LYS A 386 -12.62 -6.67 38.79
C LYS A 386 -14.01 -7.30 38.70
N PHE A 387 -14.05 -8.64 38.82
CA PHE A 387 -15.31 -9.37 38.83
C PHE A 387 -16.15 -9.04 40.07
N THR A 388 -15.54 -9.07 41.27
CA THR A 388 -16.18 -8.67 42.52
C THR A 388 -16.74 -7.25 42.43
N LEU A 389 -15.95 -6.31 41.86
CA LEU A 389 -16.38 -4.93 41.69
C LEU A 389 -17.62 -4.83 40.78
N ALA A 390 -17.60 -5.58 39.66
CA ALA A 390 -18.72 -5.58 38.72
C ALA A 390 -20.03 -6.10 39.35
N ILE A 391 -19.95 -7.26 40.02
CA ILE A 391 -21.15 -7.88 40.63
C ILE A 391 -21.63 -7.08 41.83
N SER A 392 -20.71 -6.58 42.67
CA SER A 392 -21.06 -5.71 43.79
C SER A 392 -21.81 -4.47 43.33
N ASN A 393 -21.38 -3.81 42.27
CA ASN A 393 -22.05 -2.65 41.69
C ASN A 393 -23.50 -2.97 41.23
N LEU A 394 -23.71 -4.14 40.61
CA LEU A 394 -25.05 -4.55 40.19
C LEU A 394 -25.98 -4.79 41.39
N VAL A 395 -25.47 -5.51 42.42
CA VAL A 395 -26.25 -5.81 43.63
C VAL A 395 -26.50 -4.53 44.45
N GLU A 396 -25.46 -3.68 44.63
CA GLU A 396 -25.63 -2.37 45.30
C GLU A 396 -26.69 -1.51 44.61
N ASN A 397 -26.72 -1.48 43.27
CA ASN A 397 -27.73 -0.77 42.54
C ASN A 397 -29.13 -1.36 42.77
N GLY A 398 -29.27 -2.69 42.77
CA GLY A 398 -30.52 -3.38 43.08
C GLY A 398 -31.04 -3.10 44.50
N ILE A 399 -30.13 -2.97 45.47
CA ILE A 399 -30.50 -2.57 46.86
C ILE A 399 -30.86 -1.08 46.91
N LYS A 400 -30.09 -0.24 46.24
CA LYS A 400 -30.17 1.21 46.35
C LYS A 400 -31.40 1.80 45.68
N TYR A 401 -31.80 1.27 44.52
CA TYR A 401 -32.97 1.72 43.75
C TYR A 401 -34.18 0.82 43.95
N ASN A 402 -34.17 0.03 45.04
CA ASN A 402 -35.31 -0.82 45.40
C ASN A 402 -36.43 -0.05 46.07
N VAL A 403 -37.58 -0.69 46.13
CA VAL A 403 -38.70 -0.29 46.99
C VAL A 403 -38.49 -0.85 48.41
N ASP A 404 -39.11 -0.24 49.40
CA ASP A 404 -39.05 -0.78 50.76
C ASP A 404 -39.72 -2.17 50.84
N ASP A 405 -39.17 -3.06 51.65
CA ASP A 405 -39.54 -4.47 51.74
C ASP A 405 -39.44 -5.26 50.42
N GLY A 406 -38.54 -4.80 49.51
CA GLY A 406 -38.27 -5.44 48.23
C GLY A 406 -37.26 -6.59 48.31
N TRP A 407 -36.86 -7.10 47.17
CA TRP A 407 -35.88 -8.18 47.07
C TRP A 407 -34.85 -7.92 45.98
N VAL A 408 -33.64 -8.50 46.13
CA VAL A 408 -32.61 -8.63 45.09
C VAL A 408 -32.22 -10.09 44.99
N ARG A 409 -32.38 -10.65 43.82
CA ARG A 409 -32.07 -12.04 43.54
C ARG A 409 -30.86 -12.14 42.61
N VAL A 410 -29.85 -12.88 43.03
CA VAL A 410 -28.66 -13.24 42.23
C VAL A 410 -28.77 -14.71 41.87
N SER A 411 -28.81 -15.01 40.60
CA SER A 411 -28.86 -16.41 40.10
C SER A 411 -27.60 -16.74 39.33
N LEU A 412 -27.04 -17.95 39.54
CA LEU A 412 -25.88 -18.49 38.84
C LEU A 412 -26.26 -19.77 38.09
N ASP A 413 -25.98 -19.82 36.80
CA ASP A 413 -26.09 -21.01 35.97
C ASP A 413 -24.88 -21.09 34.98
N ALA A 414 -24.63 -22.24 34.37
CA ALA A 414 -23.58 -22.42 33.41
C ALA A 414 -23.95 -23.47 32.36
N ASP A 415 -23.41 -23.30 31.14
CA ASP A 415 -23.35 -24.31 30.10
C ASP A 415 -21.91 -24.81 29.93
N HIS A 416 -21.61 -25.48 28.83
CA HIS A 416 -20.30 -26.04 28.54
C HIS A 416 -19.23 -25.01 28.11
N LYS A 417 -19.61 -23.71 27.93
CA LYS A 417 -18.71 -22.64 27.45
C LYS A 417 -18.77 -21.39 28.30
N TYR A 418 -19.93 -21.09 28.87
CA TYR A 418 -20.20 -19.85 29.55
C TYR A 418 -20.87 -20.09 30.90
N PHE A 419 -20.64 -19.18 31.84
CA PHE A 419 -21.50 -19.05 32.98
C PHE A 419 -22.33 -17.76 32.89
N TYR A 420 -23.47 -17.80 33.53
CA TYR A 420 -24.50 -16.78 33.48
C TYR A 420 -24.84 -16.32 34.89
N ILE A 421 -24.74 -15.01 35.10
CA ILE A 421 -25.20 -14.38 36.34
C ILE A 421 -26.35 -13.47 36.03
N THR A 422 -27.47 -13.66 36.73
CA THR A 422 -28.60 -12.77 36.60
C THR A 422 -28.80 -12.08 37.93
N VAL A 423 -28.80 -10.71 37.95
CA VAL A 423 -29.11 -9.89 39.08
C VAL A 423 -30.46 -9.21 38.82
N ALA A 424 -31.48 -9.63 39.52
CA ALA A 424 -32.83 -9.10 39.39
C ALA A 424 -33.26 -8.41 40.68
N ASP A 425 -33.97 -7.29 40.58
CA ASP A 425 -34.50 -6.52 41.68
C ASP A 425 -35.97 -6.18 41.45
N SER A 426 -36.69 -5.91 42.56
CA SER A 426 -38.08 -5.45 42.59
C SER A 426 -38.19 -3.93 42.68
N GLY A 427 -37.13 -3.21 42.25
CA GLY A 427 -37.04 -1.77 42.42
C GLY A 427 -37.90 -0.92 41.47
N MET A 428 -37.58 0.37 41.40
CA MET A 428 -38.32 1.34 40.59
C MET A 428 -38.23 1.14 39.09
N GLY A 429 -37.32 0.27 38.63
CA GLY A 429 -37.08 0.05 37.20
C GLY A 429 -36.35 1.21 36.51
N ILE A 430 -36.17 1.09 35.19
CA ILE A 430 -35.46 2.06 34.33
C ILE A 430 -36.40 2.42 33.18
N PRO A 431 -36.62 3.72 32.90
CA PRO A 431 -37.39 4.17 31.75
C PRO A 431 -36.74 3.68 30.42
N GLU A 432 -37.59 3.36 29.44
CA GLU A 432 -37.15 2.75 28.17
C GLU A 432 -36.13 3.61 27.40
N ASP A 433 -36.30 4.93 27.39
CA ASP A 433 -35.42 5.90 26.77
C ASP A 433 -34.04 6.00 27.42
N SER A 434 -33.89 5.50 28.63
CA SER A 434 -32.66 5.53 29.43
C SER A 434 -31.86 4.23 29.35
N ILE A 435 -32.49 3.11 28.92
CA ILE A 435 -31.88 1.77 28.93
C ILE A 435 -30.57 1.70 28.17
N GLU A 436 -30.47 2.33 27.01
CA GLU A 436 -29.23 2.33 26.19
C GLU A 436 -28.12 3.15 26.84
N ARG A 437 -28.46 4.18 27.60
CA ARG A 437 -27.57 5.18 28.17
C ARG A 437 -27.05 4.86 29.56
N ILE A 438 -27.66 3.95 30.30
CA ILE A 438 -27.26 3.64 31.71
C ILE A 438 -25.83 3.19 31.87
N PHE A 439 -25.19 2.73 30.78
CA PHE A 439 -23.74 2.32 30.75
C PHE A 439 -22.80 3.45 30.35
N GLU A 440 -23.35 4.64 30.01
CA GLU A 440 -22.54 5.84 29.77
C GLU A 440 -21.94 6.35 31.09
N ARG A 441 -20.74 6.95 31.00
CA ARG A 441 -20.05 7.50 32.17
C ARG A 441 -20.80 8.70 32.70
N PHE A 442 -21.00 8.79 34.02
CA PHE A 442 -21.75 9.85 34.73
C PHE A 442 -23.21 9.95 34.36
N TYR A 443 -23.75 8.99 33.60
CA TYR A 443 -25.18 9.00 33.29
C TYR A 443 -26.01 8.59 34.48
N ARG A 444 -27.14 9.31 34.69
CA ARG A 444 -28.13 9.09 35.76
C ARG A 444 -29.50 9.41 35.20
N VAL A 445 -30.47 8.54 35.47
CA VAL A 445 -31.87 8.69 35.00
C VAL A 445 -32.49 9.96 35.57
N ASP A 446 -32.25 10.27 36.85
CA ASP A 446 -32.78 11.44 37.51
C ASP A 446 -31.73 12.19 38.34
N LYS A 447 -31.40 13.43 37.93
CA LYS A 447 -30.38 14.27 38.61
C LYS A 447 -30.94 14.90 39.94
N SER A 448 -32.22 15.02 40.09
CA SER A 448 -32.86 15.71 41.23
C SER A 448 -33.08 14.80 42.45
N HIS A 449 -33.63 13.61 42.28
CA HIS A 449 -33.84 12.62 43.35
C HIS A 449 -32.58 11.87 43.74
N SER A 450 -31.61 11.85 42.86
CA SER A 450 -30.39 11.10 43.03
C SER A 450 -29.36 11.76 43.96
N LYS A 451 -29.55 13.00 44.40
CA LYS A 451 -28.72 13.61 45.45
C LYS A 451 -28.95 12.96 46.82
N GLU A 452 -30.18 12.56 47.13
CA GLU A 452 -30.53 11.87 48.38
C GLU A 452 -30.08 10.40 48.39
N ILE A 453 -30.14 9.75 47.19
CA ILE A 453 -29.79 8.34 47.05
C ILE A 453 -28.28 8.10 46.83
N GLY A 454 -27.46 9.12 46.50
CA GLY A 454 -26.00 9.12 46.38
C GLY A 454 -25.43 8.12 45.38
N GLY A 455 -24.96 8.55 44.20
CA GLY A 455 -24.30 7.68 43.19
C GLY A 455 -23.41 8.48 42.29
N THR A 456 -22.30 7.87 41.86
CA THR A 456 -21.26 8.50 41.00
C THR A 456 -21.63 8.49 39.51
N GLY A 457 -22.59 7.65 39.09
CA GLY A 457 -22.86 7.39 37.67
C GLY A 457 -21.75 6.64 36.94
N LEU A 458 -20.76 6.14 37.67
CA LEU A 458 -19.62 5.38 37.12
C LEU A 458 -19.77 3.87 37.28
N GLY A 459 -20.56 3.40 38.24
CA GLY A 459 -20.67 1.99 38.62
C GLY A 459 -21.03 1.05 37.45
N LEU A 460 -22.06 1.38 36.65
CA LEU A 460 -22.48 0.56 35.51
C LEU A 460 -21.49 0.64 34.36
N ALA A 461 -20.81 1.76 34.13
CA ALA A 461 -19.74 1.89 33.16
C ALA A 461 -18.52 1.00 33.55
N ILE A 462 -18.15 0.99 34.84
CA ILE A 462 -17.12 0.11 35.39
C ILE A 462 -17.54 -1.36 35.25
N THR A 463 -18.77 -1.70 35.55
CA THR A 463 -19.33 -3.05 35.39
C THR A 463 -19.21 -3.52 33.93
N LYS A 464 -19.66 -2.70 32.98
CA LYS A 464 -19.55 -3.05 31.54
C LYS A 464 -18.12 -3.25 31.10
N SER A 465 -17.18 -2.38 31.53
CA SER A 465 -15.76 -2.51 31.24
C SER A 465 -15.16 -3.76 31.86
N SER A 466 -15.46 -4.07 33.13
CA SER A 466 -14.99 -5.27 33.82
C SER A 466 -15.47 -6.56 33.13
N ILE A 467 -16.75 -6.62 32.75
CA ILE A 467 -17.31 -7.78 32.05
C ILE A 467 -16.68 -7.91 30.65
N ALA A 468 -16.47 -6.81 29.93
CA ALA A 468 -15.82 -6.81 28.61
C ALA A 468 -14.36 -7.30 28.71
N MET A 469 -13.62 -6.97 29.75
CA MET A 469 -12.26 -7.48 29.99
C MET A 469 -12.22 -8.99 30.19
N HIS A 470 -13.30 -9.61 30.66
CA HIS A 470 -13.48 -11.07 30.75
C HIS A 470 -14.09 -11.67 29.48
N HIS A 471 -14.10 -10.96 28.36
CA HIS A 471 -14.77 -11.35 27.11
C HIS A 471 -16.25 -11.68 27.27
N GLY A 472 -16.87 -11.14 28.31
CA GLY A 472 -18.27 -11.30 28.63
C GLY A 472 -19.17 -10.26 27.97
N THR A 473 -20.48 -10.44 28.18
CA THR A 473 -21.52 -9.51 27.74
C THR A 473 -22.51 -9.27 28.85
N ILE A 474 -23.01 -8.04 28.95
CA ILE A 474 -24.10 -7.67 29.87
C ILE A 474 -25.31 -7.18 29.08
N LYS A 475 -26.48 -7.61 29.48
CA LYS A 475 -27.77 -7.15 28.98
C LYS A 475 -28.63 -6.68 30.14
N VAL A 476 -29.56 -5.76 29.89
CA VAL A 476 -30.50 -5.27 30.85
C VAL A 476 -31.92 -5.42 30.31
N LEU A 477 -32.83 -5.78 31.18
CA LEU A 477 -34.25 -5.85 30.93
C LEU A 477 -34.90 -5.15 32.10
N SER A 478 -35.61 -4.06 31.85
CA SER A 478 -36.22 -3.28 32.90
C SER A 478 -37.52 -2.63 32.40
N LYS A 479 -38.45 -2.44 33.33
CA LYS A 479 -39.64 -1.70 33.08
C LYS A 479 -39.92 -0.84 34.30
N GLU A 480 -40.24 0.42 34.08
CA GLU A 480 -40.52 1.38 35.14
C GLU A 480 -41.64 0.88 36.05
N GLY A 481 -41.40 0.83 37.36
CA GLY A 481 -42.30 0.32 38.40
C GLY A 481 -42.33 -1.20 38.55
N GLU A 482 -41.61 -2.00 37.71
CA GLU A 482 -41.61 -3.47 37.79
C GLU A 482 -40.25 -4.07 38.18
N GLY A 483 -39.20 -3.23 38.28
CA GLY A 483 -37.87 -3.65 38.64
C GLY A 483 -36.92 -3.79 37.45
N THR A 484 -35.68 -4.26 37.74
CA THR A 484 -34.62 -4.40 36.74
C THR A 484 -33.98 -5.78 36.81
N THR A 485 -33.59 -6.32 35.67
CA THR A 485 -32.85 -7.58 35.54
C THR A 485 -31.62 -7.36 34.67
N PHE A 486 -30.42 -7.50 35.25
CA PHE A 486 -29.17 -7.53 34.57
C PHE A 486 -28.75 -8.97 34.31
N SER A 487 -28.43 -9.33 33.05
CA SER A 487 -27.97 -10.65 32.66
C SER A 487 -26.53 -10.53 32.15
N VAL A 488 -25.60 -11.18 32.85
CA VAL A 488 -24.15 -11.23 32.57
C VAL A 488 -23.81 -12.61 32.05
N ARG A 489 -23.06 -12.66 30.94
CA ARG A 489 -22.54 -13.91 30.38
C ARG A 489 -21.03 -13.79 30.25
N ILE A 490 -20.27 -14.74 30.81
CA ILE A 490 -18.80 -14.75 30.78
C ILE A 490 -18.31 -16.17 30.38
N PRO A 491 -17.24 -16.31 29.56
CA PRO A 491 -16.63 -17.60 29.26
C PRO A 491 -16.09 -18.27 30.54
N LEU A 492 -16.21 -19.60 30.63
CA LEU A 492 -15.62 -20.38 31.74
C LEU A 492 -14.09 -20.32 31.72
N SER A 493 -13.48 -20.30 30.54
CA SER A 493 -12.05 -20.23 30.38
C SER A 493 -11.65 -18.90 29.73
N TYR A 494 -10.65 -18.23 30.27
CA TYR A 494 -10.11 -17.01 29.71
C TYR A 494 -9.11 -17.31 28.61
N ILE A 495 -9.36 -16.83 27.41
CA ILE A 495 -8.44 -16.92 26.26
C ILE A 495 -7.86 -15.53 26.02
N PRO A 496 -6.56 -15.28 26.24
CA PRO A 496 -5.92 -14.01 25.94
C PRO A 496 -6.08 -13.68 24.46
N SER A 497 -6.48 -12.46 24.12
CA SER A 497 -6.65 -11.95 22.73
C SER A 497 -5.34 -11.49 22.11
#